data_9f4f9d97ea6b413c9c12f6c7a59c9157
#
_entry.id   9f4f9d97ea6b413c9c12f6c7a59c9157
#
_cell.length_a   1.000
_cell.length_b   1.000
_cell.length_c   1.000
_cell.angle_alpha   90.00
_cell.angle_beta   90.00
_cell.angle_gamma   90.00
#
_symmetry.space_group_name_H-M   'P 1'
#
loop_
_entity.id
_entity.type
_entity.pdbx_description
1 polymer ?
#
loop_
_entity_poly.entity_id
_entity_poly.type
_entity_poly.pdbx_seq_one_letter_code
_entity_poly.pdbx_strand_id
1 'polypeptide(L)'
;MDMLRQIGVEGIVTALHEVPNGEIWTEEAISSLKKYVEDAGLRWSVVESLPVCEAIKYAGPERDRLIDNYIVSLRNLGRCGIKTVCYNFMPVIDWVRTDLEHPLPDGTTALYFDYSRFAYFD
;
A
#
# COMPACT_ATOMS: atom_id res chain seq x y z
N MET A 1 -13.21 1.36 -12.73
CA MET A 1 -12.51 0.28 -13.48
C MET A 1 -12.65 0.43 -15.00
N ASP A 2 -13.79 0.84 -15.54
CA ASP A 2 -14.01 0.93 -17.01
C ASP A 2 -13.04 1.90 -17.71
N MET A 3 -12.79 3.08 -17.14
CA MET A 3 -11.82 4.02 -17.69
C MET A 3 -10.40 3.44 -17.83
N LEU A 4 -9.97 2.62 -16.87
CA LEU A 4 -8.66 1.95 -16.91
C LEU A 4 -8.57 0.97 -18.08
N ARG A 5 -9.64 0.23 -18.35
CA ARG A 5 -9.71 -0.67 -19.52
C ARG A 5 -9.68 0.08 -20.83
N GLN A 6 -10.36 1.23 -20.93
CA GLN A 6 -10.42 2.06 -22.12
C GLN A 6 -9.04 2.56 -22.56
N ILE A 7 -8.14 2.80 -21.62
CA ILE A 7 -6.76 3.23 -21.90
C ILE A 7 -5.75 2.08 -22.00
N GLY A 8 -6.24 0.83 -22.02
CA GLY A 8 -5.40 -0.34 -22.25
C GLY A 8 -4.69 -0.90 -21.00
N VAL A 9 -5.15 -0.55 -19.80
CA VAL A 9 -4.63 -1.16 -18.56
C VAL A 9 -5.06 -2.61 -18.46
N GLU A 10 -4.13 -3.51 -18.18
CA GLU A 10 -4.36 -4.95 -18.02
C GLU A 10 -4.24 -5.39 -16.56
N GLY A 11 -3.35 -4.78 -15.80
CA GLY A 11 -3.04 -5.15 -14.42
C GLY A 11 -3.19 -4.00 -13.44
N ILE A 12 -3.58 -4.35 -12.22
CA ILE A 12 -3.74 -3.42 -11.10
C ILE A 12 -2.68 -3.74 -10.05
N VAL A 13 -2.09 -2.68 -9.53
CA VAL A 13 -1.25 -2.68 -8.34
C VAL A 13 -2.08 -2.03 -7.23
N THR A 14 -2.44 -2.78 -6.20
CA THR A 14 -3.30 -2.29 -5.11
C THR A 14 -3.10 -3.08 -3.83
N ALA A 15 -3.80 -2.70 -2.77
CA ALA A 15 -3.72 -3.30 -1.44
C ALA A 15 -5.10 -3.37 -0.78
N LEU A 16 -5.21 -4.11 0.34
CA LEU A 16 -6.40 -4.13 1.19
C LEU A 16 -6.33 -2.96 2.18
N HIS A 17 -6.74 -1.76 1.73
CA HIS A 17 -6.66 -0.53 2.52
C HIS A 17 -7.62 -0.49 3.72
N GLU A 18 -8.64 -1.35 3.72
CA GLU A 18 -9.65 -1.42 4.79
C GLU A 18 -9.20 -2.29 5.98
N VAL A 19 -8.17 -3.11 5.79
CA VAL A 19 -7.63 -3.95 6.87
C VAL A 19 -6.67 -3.12 7.72
N PRO A 20 -6.89 -3.05 9.05
CA PRO A 20 -6.00 -2.30 9.94
C PRO A 20 -4.56 -2.82 9.91
N ASN A 21 -3.60 -1.90 10.10
CA ASN A 21 -2.19 -2.26 10.16
C ASN A 21 -1.92 -3.32 11.24
N GLY A 22 -1.21 -4.37 10.86
CA GLY A 22 -0.85 -5.46 11.75
C GLY A 22 -1.86 -6.60 11.83
N GLU A 23 -3.06 -6.40 11.31
CA GLU A 23 -4.05 -7.47 11.19
C GLU A 23 -3.75 -8.40 10.01
N ILE A 24 -4.20 -9.64 10.15
CA ILE A 24 -4.01 -10.65 9.10
C ILE A 24 -4.91 -10.33 7.89
N TRP A 25 -4.33 -10.33 6.70
CA TRP A 25 -5.08 -10.35 5.47
C TRP A 25 -5.60 -11.76 5.21
N THR A 26 -6.90 -11.96 5.41
CA THR A 26 -7.53 -13.27 5.23
C THR A 26 -7.66 -13.64 3.75
N GLU A 27 -7.72 -14.94 3.45
CA GLU A 27 -7.93 -15.42 2.09
C GLU A 27 -9.26 -14.92 1.50
N GLU A 28 -10.31 -14.78 2.32
CA GLU A 28 -11.60 -14.24 1.91
C GLU A 28 -11.50 -12.78 1.46
N ALA A 29 -10.81 -11.93 2.25
CA ALA A 29 -10.63 -10.52 1.92
C ALA A 29 -9.80 -10.35 0.64
N ILE A 30 -8.71 -11.12 0.51
CA ILE A 30 -7.85 -11.14 -0.68
C ILE A 30 -8.64 -11.60 -1.91
N SER A 31 -9.39 -12.71 -1.79
CA SER A 31 -10.18 -13.26 -2.89
C SER A 31 -11.29 -12.33 -3.31
N SER A 32 -11.92 -11.62 -2.37
CA SER A 32 -12.99 -10.65 -2.67
C SER A 32 -12.45 -9.47 -3.50
N LEU A 33 -11.32 -8.89 -3.13
CA LEU A 33 -10.70 -7.82 -3.92
C LEU A 33 -10.21 -8.34 -5.27
N LYS A 34 -9.59 -9.51 -5.30
CA LYS A 34 -9.14 -10.14 -6.54
C LYS A 34 -10.32 -10.36 -7.51
N LYS A 35 -11.42 -10.93 -7.01
CA LYS A 35 -12.63 -11.12 -7.81
C LYS A 35 -13.19 -9.79 -8.33
N TYR A 36 -13.23 -8.74 -7.51
CA TYR A 36 -13.69 -7.42 -7.93
C TYR A 36 -12.86 -6.85 -9.09
N VAL A 37 -11.54 -7.04 -9.05
CA VAL A 37 -10.62 -6.62 -10.12
C VAL A 37 -10.84 -7.47 -11.39
N GLU A 38 -10.97 -8.80 -11.23
CA GLU A 38 -11.15 -9.74 -12.34
C GLU A 38 -12.51 -9.59 -13.01
N ASP A 39 -13.57 -9.33 -12.27
CA ASP A 39 -14.91 -9.06 -12.80
C ASP A 39 -14.92 -7.78 -13.68
N ALA A 40 -14.02 -6.86 -13.44
CA ALA A 40 -13.78 -5.70 -14.29
C ALA A 40 -12.90 -6.00 -15.52
N GLY A 41 -12.47 -7.25 -15.73
CA GLY A 41 -11.61 -7.66 -16.84
C GLY A 41 -10.15 -7.23 -16.68
N LEU A 42 -9.72 -7.00 -15.46
CA LEU A 42 -8.34 -6.63 -15.10
C LEU A 42 -7.71 -7.75 -14.28
N ARG A 43 -6.42 -7.65 -13.99
CA ARG A 43 -5.69 -8.61 -13.17
C ARG A 43 -5.05 -7.91 -11.97
N TRP A 44 -5.25 -8.43 -10.77
CA TRP A 44 -4.46 -8.00 -9.61
C TRP A 44 -3.15 -8.81 -9.55
N SER A 45 -2.05 -8.18 -9.92
CA SER A 45 -0.75 -8.84 -10.10
C SER A 45 0.25 -8.54 -9.00
N VAL A 46 0.12 -7.39 -8.35
CA VAL A 46 1.08 -6.90 -7.35
C VAL A 46 0.33 -6.28 -6.19
N VAL A 47 0.72 -6.62 -4.97
CA VAL A 47 0.35 -5.86 -3.78
C VAL A 47 1.21 -4.61 -3.72
N GLU A 48 0.57 -3.44 -3.72
CA GLU A 48 1.27 -2.15 -3.67
C GLU A 48 2.03 -1.98 -2.36
N SER A 49 1.38 -2.27 -1.23
CA SER A 49 2.02 -2.26 0.07
C SER A 49 1.29 -3.19 1.04
N LEU A 50 1.98 -4.22 1.53
CA LEU A 50 1.60 -4.89 2.77
C LEU A 50 2.28 -4.12 3.91
N PRO A 51 1.52 -3.41 4.77
CA PRO A 51 2.11 -2.49 5.74
C PRO A 51 3.00 -3.20 6.77
N VAL A 52 4.21 -2.68 6.97
CA VAL A 52 5.09 -3.10 8.06
C VAL A 52 4.83 -2.18 9.25
N CYS A 53 4.34 -2.75 10.35
CA CYS A 53 3.99 -1.99 11.55
C CYS A 53 5.21 -1.37 12.23
N GLU A 54 5.03 -0.21 12.86
CA GLU A 54 6.09 0.49 13.58
C GLU A 54 6.75 -0.39 14.65
N ALA A 55 5.96 -1.19 15.39
CA ALA A 55 6.51 -2.11 16.39
C ALA A 55 7.48 -3.15 15.82
N ILE A 56 7.37 -3.50 14.53
CA ILE A 56 8.36 -4.33 13.83
C ILE A 56 9.63 -3.52 13.59
N LYS A 57 9.48 -2.29 13.10
CA LYS A 57 10.60 -1.41 12.73
C LYS A 57 11.46 -1.03 13.92
N TYR A 58 10.84 -0.83 15.10
CA TYR A 58 11.53 -0.48 16.35
C TYR A 58 11.85 -1.65 17.27
N ALA A 59 11.52 -2.88 16.87
CA ALA A 59 11.63 -4.04 17.74
C ALA A 59 10.82 -3.90 19.05
N GLY A 60 9.61 -3.35 18.95
CA GLY A 60 8.70 -3.16 20.07
C GLY A 60 8.18 -4.47 20.67
N PRO A 61 7.45 -4.41 21.79
CA PRO A 61 7.02 -5.60 22.54
C PRO A 61 6.09 -6.54 21.75
N GLU A 62 5.31 -6.00 20.81
CA GLU A 62 4.40 -6.79 19.96
C GLU A 62 5.03 -7.29 18.66
N ARG A 63 6.31 -7.02 18.45
CA ARG A 63 7.03 -7.32 17.22
C ARG A 63 6.80 -8.73 16.71
N ASP A 64 6.98 -9.72 17.57
CA ASP A 64 6.96 -11.12 17.15
C ASP A 64 5.56 -11.55 16.69
N ARG A 65 4.50 -11.13 17.39
CA ARG A 65 3.11 -11.35 16.99
C ARG A 65 2.80 -10.69 15.62
N LEU A 66 3.26 -9.47 15.43
CA LEU A 66 3.03 -8.73 14.18
C LEU A 66 3.81 -9.33 13.00
N ILE A 67 5.01 -9.86 13.24
CA ILE A 67 5.77 -10.63 12.24
C ILE A 67 5.02 -11.91 11.86
N ASP A 68 4.48 -12.63 12.83
CA ASP A 68 3.68 -13.84 12.56
C ASP A 68 2.44 -13.51 11.70
N ASN A 69 1.71 -12.44 12.03
CA ASN A 69 0.58 -11.95 11.23
C ASN A 69 1.00 -11.58 9.79
N TYR A 70 2.16 -10.93 9.65
CA TYR A 70 2.72 -10.57 8.35
C TYR A 70 3.03 -11.81 7.50
N ILE A 71 3.66 -12.81 8.11
CA ILE A 71 3.97 -14.10 7.46
C ILE A 71 2.69 -14.82 7.02
N VAL A 72 1.65 -14.84 7.86
CA VAL A 72 0.36 -15.44 7.50
C VAL A 72 -0.27 -14.70 6.32
N SER A 73 -0.25 -13.37 6.33
CA SER A 73 -0.76 -12.54 5.22
C SER A 73 -0.03 -12.83 3.90
N LEU A 74 1.30 -12.93 3.93
CA LEU A 74 2.10 -13.31 2.75
C LEU A 74 1.74 -14.70 2.22
N ARG A 75 1.54 -15.68 3.10
CA ARG A 75 1.12 -17.04 2.71
C ARG A 75 -0.27 -17.04 2.08
N ASN A 76 -1.21 -16.28 2.64
CA ASN A 76 -2.56 -16.16 2.10
C ASN A 76 -2.55 -15.50 0.70
N LEU A 77 -1.74 -14.45 0.50
CA LEU A 77 -1.54 -13.84 -0.82
C LEU A 77 -0.98 -14.86 -1.84
N GLY A 78 0.02 -15.62 -1.44
CA GLY A 78 0.59 -16.68 -2.27
C GLY A 78 -0.43 -17.76 -2.66
N ARG A 79 -1.29 -18.19 -1.72
CA ARG A 79 -2.37 -19.16 -1.98
C ARG A 79 -3.42 -18.60 -2.94
N CYS A 80 -3.70 -17.30 -2.85
CA CYS A 80 -4.58 -16.60 -3.79
C CYS A 80 -3.92 -16.30 -5.16
N GLY A 81 -2.68 -16.71 -5.36
CA GLY A 81 -1.96 -16.57 -6.63
C GLY A 81 -1.26 -15.23 -6.85
N ILE A 82 -1.18 -14.39 -5.83
CA ILE A 82 -0.44 -13.10 -5.89
C ILE A 82 0.99 -13.36 -5.42
N LYS A 83 1.95 -13.17 -6.33
CA LYS A 83 3.34 -13.58 -6.12
C LYS A 83 4.31 -12.41 -5.85
N THR A 84 3.84 -11.19 -6.01
CA THR A 84 4.66 -10.00 -5.85
C THR A 84 4.04 -9.07 -4.82
N VAL A 85 4.81 -8.74 -3.80
CA VAL A 85 4.41 -7.84 -2.71
C VAL A 85 5.48 -6.77 -2.55
N CYS A 86 5.10 -5.50 -2.68
CA CYS A 86 5.94 -4.39 -2.30
C CYS A 86 5.75 -4.10 -0.80
N TYR A 87 6.78 -3.59 -0.15
CA TYR A 87 6.71 -3.13 1.22
C TYR A 87 7.58 -1.89 1.42
N ASN A 88 7.22 -1.10 2.41
CA ASN A 88 7.99 0.04 2.85
C ASN A 88 8.52 -0.21 4.27
N PHE A 89 9.78 0.10 4.49
CA PHE A 89 10.43 -0.01 5.79
C PHE A 89 11.06 1.34 6.16
N MET A 90 10.19 2.31 6.46
CA MET A 90 10.58 3.67 6.84
C MET A 90 10.17 3.89 8.31
N PRO A 91 11.12 3.82 9.25
CA PRO A 91 10.83 4.05 10.67
C PRO A 91 10.61 5.55 10.92
N VAL A 92 9.71 5.88 11.85
CA VAL A 92 9.33 7.22 12.32
C VAL A 92 8.56 8.03 11.29
N ILE A 93 9.19 8.32 10.16
CA ILE A 93 8.64 9.19 9.12
C ILE A 93 8.56 8.40 7.81
N ASP A 94 7.36 8.35 7.25
CA ASP A 94 7.08 7.82 5.93
C ASP A 94 7.07 8.97 4.90
N TRP A 95 6.41 8.81 3.78
CA TRP A 95 6.28 9.84 2.76
C TRP A 95 5.62 11.10 3.31
N VAL A 96 6.36 12.21 3.32
CA VAL A 96 5.89 13.51 3.83
C VAL A 96 5.76 14.50 2.67
N ARG A 97 4.78 15.41 2.80
CA ARG A 97 4.62 16.55 1.89
C ARG A 97 4.43 17.81 2.71
N THR A 98 5.08 18.89 2.29
CA THR A 98 4.94 20.21 2.91
C THR A 98 3.83 21.04 2.25
N ASP A 99 3.39 20.63 1.07
CA ASP A 99 2.27 21.23 0.33
C ASP A 99 1.56 20.15 -0.48
N LEU A 100 0.23 20.11 -0.39
CA LEU A 100 -0.60 19.14 -1.11
C LEU A 100 -1.12 19.69 -2.45
N GLU A 101 -1.05 21.00 -2.64
CA GLU A 101 -1.60 21.70 -3.80
C GLU A 101 -0.63 22.76 -4.33
N HIS A 102 0.65 22.45 -4.38
CA HIS A 102 1.67 23.36 -4.88
C HIS A 102 1.42 23.73 -6.34
N PRO A 103 1.24 25.03 -6.66
CA PRO A 103 0.90 25.44 -8.01
C PRO A 103 2.10 25.25 -8.97
N LEU A 104 1.80 24.74 -10.16
CA LEU A 104 2.76 24.60 -11.26
C LEU A 104 2.56 25.70 -12.32
N PRO A 105 3.59 25.98 -13.14
CA PRO A 105 3.51 27.04 -14.18
C PRO A 105 2.43 26.83 -15.23
N ASP A 106 1.97 25.61 -15.44
CA ASP A 106 0.91 25.26 -16.37
C ASP A 106 -0.53 25.40 -15.78
N GLY A 107 -0.64 25.88 -14.55
CA GLY A 107 -1.91 26.07 -13.84
C GLY A 107 -2.44 24.82 -13.13
N THR A 108 -1.73 23.69 -13.18
CA THR A 108 -2.06 22.51 -12.38
C THR A 108 -1.45 22.60 -10.98
N THR A 109 -1.78 21.64 -10.11
CA THR A 109 -1.17 21.50 -8.78
C THR A 109 -0.51 20.15 -8.62
N ALA A 110 0.50 20.08 -7.74
CA ALA A 110 1.20 18.85 -7.41
C ALA A 110 1.52 18.75 -5.93
N LEU A 111 1.77 17.53 -5.48
CA LEU A 111 2.37 17.29 -4.16
C LEU A 111 3.80 17.84 -4.17
N TYR A 112 4.19 18.57 -3.13
CA TYR A 112 5.49 19.20 -3.02
C TYR A 112 6.14 18.97 -1.66
N PHE A 113 7.44 18.80 -1.63
CA PHE A 113 8.23 18.71 -0.42
C PHE A 113 9.31 19.77 -0.42
N ASP A 114 9.35 20.60 0.62
CA ASP A 114 10.38 21.59 0.88
C ASP A 114 11.07 21.26 2.19
N TYR A 115 12.36 21.00 2.12
CA TYR A 115 13.16 20.61 3.28
C TYR A 115 13.21 21.71 4.36
N SER A 116 13.27 22.99 3.96
CA SER A 116 13.34 24.10 4.89
C SER A 116 12.04 24.23 5.68
N ARG A 117 10.89 24.04 5.03
CA ARG A 117 9.59 24.02 5.70
C ARG A 117 9.45 22.81 6.62
N PHE A 118 9.91 21.67 6.21
CA PHE A 118 9.87 20.45 7.02
C PHE A 118 10.74 20.63 8.29
N ALA A 119 11.99 21.10 8.15
CA ALA A 119 12.89 21.30 9.26
C ALA A 119 12.43 22.40 10.26
N TYR A 120 11.53 23.29 9.85
CA TYR A 120 10.97 24.32 10.74
C TYR A 120 9.92 23.74 11.71
N PHE A 121 9.28 22.63 11.37
CA PHE A 121 8.26 21.98 12.20
C PHE A 121 8.82 20.87 13.11
N ASP A 122 10.08 20.52 12.99
CA ASP A 122 10.77 19.55 13.83
C ASP A 122 11.43 20.31 15.05
#